data_1f47076234bbd4d155ada2eeee5f89fd
#
_entry.id   1f47076234bbd4d155ada2eeee5f89fd
#
_cell.length_a   1.000
_cell.length_b   1.000
_cell.length_c   1.000
_cell.angle_alpha   90.00
_cell.angle_beta   90.00
_cell.angle_gamma   90.00
#
_symmetry.space_group_name_H-M   'P 1'
#
loop_
_entity.id
_entity.type
_entity.pdbx_description
1 polymer ?
#
loop_
_entity_poly.entity_id
_entity_poly.type
_entity_poly.pdbx_seq_one_letter_code
_entity_poly.pdbx_strand_id
1 'polypeptide(L)'
;MGASVYAFNEAMENIVFTNADAEMLFVPEDASIHLFTEMGKMFVSPGEIAIVPRGMMVKISSEKPCRGYLCENYGAKFTLPDRGPIGANCLANPRDFKTPVAFFEDSNEQHLSVIKWCGSFYQTEIDHSPLDVVAWHGNYIPYCYDLRHFSPVGAISFDHPDPSIYTVLTAPTESAGTANVDLVIFPERWAVTENTFRPPWYHRNIMSEFMGLIYGQYDAKPEGFIPGGISLHNMMLPHGPDADAFEKASNANLEPCLLYTSPSPRDATLSRMPSSA
;
A
#
# COMPACT_ATOMS: atom_id res chain seq x y z
N MET A 1 -6.11 -11.63 1.71
CA MET A 1 -5.12 -10.70 1.17
C MET A 1 -3.87 -11.47 0.75
N GLY A 2 -3.23 -11.07 -0.35
CA GLY A 2 -1.90 -11.50 -0.77
C GLY A 2 -0.92 -10.34 -0.72
N ALA A 3 0.34 -10.61 -0.33
CA ALA A 3 1.42 -9.65 -0.42
C ALA A 3 2.61 -10.30 -1.11
N SER A 4 3.19 -9.62 -2.08
CA SER A 4 4.24 -10.11 -2.95
C SER A 4 5.27 -9.03 -3.24
N VAL A 5 6.48 -9.46 -3.54
CA VAL A 5 7.48 -8.62 -4.19
C VAL A 5 7.48 -8.96 -5.68
N TYR A 6 7.43 -7.97 -6.53
CA TYR A 6 7.62 -8.16 -7.97
C TYR A 6 8.96 -7.60 -8.41
N ALA A 7 9.50 -8.18 -9.46
CA ALA A 7 10.65 -7.66 -10.19
C ALA A 7 10.52 -8.03 -11.66
N PHE A 8 10.77 -7.09 -12.56
CA PHE A 8 10.77 -7.32 -14.00
C PHE A 8 11.72 -6.37 -14.72
N ASN A 9 12.14 -6.78 -15.91
CA ASN A 9 13.02 -6.01 -16.81
C ASN A 9 12.50 -5.97 -18.25
N GLU A 10 11.31 -6.53 -18.50
CA GLU A 10 10.65 -6.56 -19.80
C GLU A 10 9.22 -6.02 -19.66
N ALA A 11 8.75 -5.32 -20.68
CA ALA A 11 7.39 -4.82 -20.75
C ALA A 11 6.40 -5.93 -21.15
N MET A 12 5.17 -5.80 -20.71
CA MET A 12 4.05 -6.60 -21.22
C MET A 12 3.58 -5.99 -22.55
N GLU A 13 4.30 -6.27 -23.66
CA GLU A 13 3.98 -5.64 -24.95
C GLU A 13 2.62 -6.11 -25.49
N ASN A 14 2.50 -7.40 -25.79
CA ASN A 14 1.27 -8.01 -26.32
C ASN A 14 0.61 -8.94 -25.30
N ILE A 15 0.74 -8.64 -24.02
CA ILE A 15 0.13 -9.39 -22.92
C ILE A 15 -0.67 -8.42 -22.08
N VAL A 16 -1.90 -8.78 -21.76
CA VAL A 16 -2.71 -8.10 -20.74
C VAL A 16 -3.02 -9.04 -19.61
N PHE A 17 -3.04 -8.51 -18.42
CA PHE A 17 -3.37 -9.25 -17.21
C PHE A 17 -4.65 -8.71 -16.57
N THR A 18 -5.51 -9.62 -16.10
CA THR A 18 -6.72 -9.29 -15.35
C THR A 18 -6.72 -10.08 -14.05
N ASN A 19 -6.78 -9.40 -12.92
CA ASN A 19 -7.02 -10.03 -11.64
C ASN A 19 -8.52 -10.00 -11.32
N ALA A 20 -9.21 -11.10 -11.55
CA ALA A 20 -10.63 -11.22 -11.23
C ALA A 20 -10.89 -11.53 -9.74
N ASP A 21 -9.86 -11.90 -9.00
CA ASP A 21 -9.97 -12.26 -7.58
C ASP A 21 -9.77 -11.06 -6.66
N ALA A 22 -8.92 -10.11 -7.05
CA ALA A 22 -8.45 -9.06 -6.16
C ALA A 22 -8.31 -7.69 -6.82
N GLU A 23 -8.49 -6.67 -6.04
CA GLU A 23 -7.99 -5.33 -6.29
C GLU A 23 -6.47 -5.32 -6.05
N MET A 24 -5.71 -4.72 -6.96
CA MET A 24 -4.24 -4.71 -6.90
C MET A 24 -3.71 -3.35 -6.47
N LEU A 25 -2.91 -3.34 -5.42
CA LEU A 25 -2.16 -2.17 -4.96
C LEU A 25 -0.70 -2.34 -5.34
N PHE A 26 -0.20 -1.49 -6.23
CA PHE A 26 1.19 -1.42 -6.67
C PHE A 26 1.95 -0.36 -5.88
N VAL A 27 3.15 -0.72 -5.43
CA VAL A 27 4.08 0.16 -4.71
C VAL A 27 5.46 -0.01 -5.35
N PRO A 28 5.80 0.81 -6.36
CA PRO A 28 7.15 0.82 -6.94
C PRO A 28 8.19 1.22 -5.88
N GLU A 29 9.32 0.53 -5.87
CA GLU A 29 10.38 0.81 -4.89
C GLU A 29 11.61 1.48 -5.55
N ASP A 30 12.16 0.92 -6.62
CA ASP A 30 13.43 1.37 -7.20
C ASP A 30 13.29 2.05 -8.57
N ALA A 31 12.23 1.80 -9.31
CA ALA A 31 11.95 2.43 -10.59
C ALA A 31 10.46 2.67 -10.81
N SER A 32 10.15 3.65 -11.65
CA SER A 32 8.77 3.97 -12.01
C SER A 32 8.18 2.93 -12.94
N ILE A 33 6.87 2.73 -12.85
CA ILE A 33 6.10 1.85 -13.72
C ILE A 33 5.05 2.65 -14.51
N HIS A 34 4.75 2.18 -15.70
CA HIS A 34 3.61 2.61 -16.49
C HIS A 34 2.53 1.53 -16.41
N LEU A 35 1.34 1.91 -16.03
CA LEU A 35 0.15 1.06 -16.04
C LEU A 35 -0.77 1.53 -17.16
N PHE A 36 -1.06 0.65 -18.11
CA PHE A 36 -2.01 0.88 -19.21
C PHE A 36 -3.24 0.02 -18.92
N THR A 37 -4.38 0.66 -18.84
CA THR A 37 -5.65 -0.01 -18.54
C THR A 37 -6.70 0.37 -19.58
N GLU A 38 -7.80 -0.35 -19.63
CA GLU A 38 -8.97 0.00 -20.44
C GLU A 38 -9.61 1.35 -20.08
N MET A 39 -9.21 1.95 -18.95
CA MET A 39 -9.66 3.28 -18.52
C MET A 39 -8.60 4.38 -18.71
N GLY A 40 -7.45 4.04 -19.27
CA GLY A 40 -6.38 4.99 -19.51
C GLY A 40 -5.05 4.53 -18.90
N LYS A 41 -4.08 5.43 -18.96
CA LYS A 41 -2.71 5.17 -18.49
C LYS A 41 -2.36 5.98 -17.25
N MET A 42 -1.50 5.40 -16.42
CA MET A 42 -0.92 6.03 -15.25
C MET A 42 0.60 5.84 -15.24
N PHE A 43 1.30 6.84 -14.77
CA PHE A 43 2.71 6.77 -14.43
C PHE A 43 2.85 6.82 -12.92
N VAL A 44 3.54 5.84 -12.35
CA VAL A 44 3.66 5.64 -10.90
C VAL A 44 5.12 5.56 -10.52
N SER A 45 5.61 6.53 -9.77
CA SER A 45 7.00 6.64 -9.34
C SER A 45 7.22 6.01 -7.96
N PRO A 46 8.45 5.68 -7.58
CA PRO A 46 8.78 5.39 -6.18
C PRO A 46 8.28 6.49 -5.24
N GLY A 47 7.63 6.09 -4.14
CA GLY A 47 6.93 7.01 -3.24
C GLY A 47 5.47 7.31 -3.64
N GLU A 48 5.01 6.79 -4.77
CA GLU A 48 3.60 6.77 -5.14
C GLU A 48 3.04 5.35 -5.03
N ILE A 49 1.72 5.25 -4.89
CA ILE A 49 0.98 4.00 -4.97
C ILE A 49 -0.04 4.06 -6.09
N ALA A 50 -0.40 2.92 -6.66
CA ALA A 50 -1.52 2.83 -7.59
C ALA A 50 -2.43 1.66 -7.26
N ILE A 51 -3.73 1.89 -7.39
CA ILE A 51 -4.75 0.86 -7.27
C ILE A 51 -5.31 0.56 -8.66
N VAL A 52 -5.30 -0.72 -9.01
CA VAL A 52 -6.03 -1.25 -10.17
C VAL A 52 -7.20 -2.08 -9.66
N PRO A 53 -8.43 -1.69 -9.98
CA PRO A 53 -9.62 -2.40 -9.54
C PRO A 53 -9.67 -3.86 -9.99
N ARG A 54 -10.38 -4.67 -9.21
CA ARG A 54 -10.66 -6.07 -9.55
C ARG A 54 -11.34 -6.17 -10.91
N GLY A 55 -10.88 -7.10 -11.73
CA GLY A 55 -11.46 -7.39 -13.04
C GLY A 55 -11.02 -6.45 -14.15
N MET A 56 -10.16 -5.46 -13.85
CA MET A 56 -9.65 -4.53 -14.84
C MET A 56 -8.43 -5.09 -15.57
N MET A 57 -8.39 -4.92 -16.87
CA MET A 57 -7.23 -5.27 -17.69
C MET A 57 -6.10 -4.28 -17.48
N VAL A 58 -4.88 -4.79 -17.35
CA VAL A 58 -3.69 -3.97 -17.19
C VAL A 58 -2.50 -4.54 -17.96
N LYS A 59 -1.74 -3.64 -18.58
CA LYS A 59 -0.37 -3.89 -19.09
C LYS A 59 0.59 -3.09 -18.23
N ILE A 60 1.75 -3.66 -17.94
CA ILE A 60 2.78 -3.01 -17.12
C ILE A 60 4.06 -2.89 -17.93
N SER A 61 4.69 -1.73 -17.85
CA SER A 61 6.02 -1.51 -18.40
C SER A 61 6.87 -0.63 -17.47
N SER A 62 8.15 -0.65 -17.68
CA SER A 62 9.11 0.24 -17.04
C SER A 62 10.26 0.53 -18.00
N GLU A 63 10.83 1.72 -17.93
CA GLU A 63 12.00 2.10 -18.74
C GLU A 63 13.31 1.44 -18.25
N LYS A 64 13.29 0.89 -17.05
CA LYS A 64 14.44 0.25 -16.39
C LYS A 64 13.97 -1.04 -15.71
N PRO A 65 14.89 -1.97 -15.44
CA PRO A 65 14.58 -3.04 -14.50
C PRO A 65 13.99 -2.43 -13.22
N CYS A 66 12.88 -2.96 -12.77
CA CYS A 66 12.20 -2.44 -11.60
C CYS A 66 11.72 -3.55 -10.67
N ARG A 67 11.57 -3.19 -9.42
CA ARG A 67 10.91 -4.01 -8.40
C ARG A 67 10.03 -3.14 -7.53
N GLY A 68 9.16 -3.80 -6.79
CA GLY A 68 8.26 -3.16 -5.86
C GLY A 68 7.41 -4.18 -5.12
N TYR A 69 6.41 -3.68 -4.42
CA TYR A 69 5.49 -4.50 -3.67
C TYR A 69 4.12 -4.51 -4.34
N LEU A 70 3.47 -5.66 -4.28
CA LEU A 70 2.11 -5.85 -4.75
C LEU A 70 1.27 -6.41 -3.61
N CYS A 71 0.20 -5.70 -3.28
CA CYS A 71 -0.84 -6.21 -2.40
C CYS A 71 -2.08 -6.56 -3.22
N GLU A 72 -2.60 -7.76 -3.00
CA GLU A 72 -3.86 -8.25 -3.57
C GLU A 72 -4.94 -8.24 -2.48
N ASN A 73 -5.91 -7.38 -2.64
CA ASN A 73 -7.04 -7.25 -1.73
C ASN A 73 -8.23 -8.06 -2.27
N TYR A 74 -8.53 -9.18 -1.63
CA TYR A 74 -9.66 -10.08 -2.01
C TYR A 74 -11.00 -9.67 -1.40
N GLY A 75 -11.02 -8.68 -0.49
CA GLY A 75 -12.20 -8.20 0.22
C GLY A 75 -12.93 -7.07 -0.48
N ALA A 76 -13.54 -6.20 0.30
CA ALA A 76 -14.13 -4.96 -0.15
C ALA A 76 -13.06 -4.04 -0.74
N LYS A 77 -13.46 -3.13 -1.62
CA LYS A 77 -12.53 -2.17 -2.24
C LYS A 77 -11.89 -1.24 -1.20
N PHE A 78 -10.72 -0.73 -1.54
CA PHE A 78 -10.09 0.32 -0.77
C PHE A 78 -10.93 1.60 -0.76
N THR A 79 -11.00 2.22 0.40
CA THR A 79 -11.67 3.51 0.66
C THR A 79 -10.79 4.36 1.56
N LEU A 80 -11.12 5.64 1.70
CA LEU A 80 -10.54 6.45 2.76
C LEU A 80 -11.05 5.98 4.11
N PRO A 81 -10.22 6.04 5.18
CA PRO A 81 -10.66 5.72 6.53
C PRO A 81 -11.82 6.61 6.99
N ASP A 82 -12.67 6.09 7.85
CA ASP A 82 -13.71 6.86 8.51
C ASP A 82 -13.12 7.96 9.39
N ARG A 83 -13.79 9.09 9.41
CA ARG A 83 -13.32 10.26 10.18
C ARG A 83 -13.47 10.12 11.69
N GLY A 84 -14.35 9.25 12.15
CA GLY A 84 -14.71 9.17 13.56
C GLY A 84 -15.48 10.42 14.08
N PRO A 85 -15.83 10.47 15.37
CA PRO A 85 -16.71 11.50 15.93
C PRO A 85 -16.07 12.89 16.04
N ILE A 86 -14.77 12.98 16.10
CA ILE A 86 -14.01 14.24 16.23
C ILE A 86 -13.34 14.68 14.92
N GLY A 87 -13.61 14.01 13.81
CA GLY A 87 -12.98 14.23 12.52
C GLY A 87 -11.69 13.41 12.34
N ALA A 88 -11.10 13.48 11.16
CA ALA A 88 -9.84 12.80 10.86
C ALA A 88 -8.67 13.54 11.49
N ASN A 89 -7.84 12.82 12.24
CA ASN A 89 -6.53 13.32 12.65
C ASN A 89 -5.54 13.31 11.50
N CYS A 90 -5.76 12.39 10.56
CA CYS A 90 -4.92 12.20 9.42
C CYS A 90 -5.72 11.47 8.34
N LEU A 91 -5.82 12.06 7.19
CA LEU A 91 -6.58 11.53 6.07
C LEU A 91 -5.93 11.99 4.78
N ALA A 92 -5.69 11.06 3.86
CA ALA A 92 -5.33 11.42 2.51
C ALA A 92 -6.41 12.32 1.90
N ASN A 93 -6.01 13.43 1.28
CA ASN A 93 -6.97 14.35 0.69
C ASN A 93 -7.49 13.77 -0.64
N PRO A 94 -8.80 13.61 -0.84
CA PRO A 94 -9.36 13.06 -2.07
C PRO A 94 -8.89 13.78 -3.35
N ARG A 95 -8.59 15.07 -3.31
CA ARG A 95 -8.13 15.85 -4.47
C ARG A 95 -6.70 15.53 -4.91
N ASP A 96 -5.91 14.88 -4.07
CA ASP A 96 -4.52 14.53 -4.37
C ASP A 96 -4.40 13.18 -5.09
N PHE A 97 -5.52 12.45 -5.19
CA PHE A 97 -5.60 11.23 -5.97
C PHE A 97 -5.71 11.56 -7.45
N LYS A 98 -4.83 10.94 -8.23
CA LYS A 98 -4.77 11.11 -9.69
C LYS A 98 -5.53 9.98 -10.36
N THR A 99 -6.26 10.30 -11.41
CA THR A 99 -6.96 9.33 -12.27
C THR A 99 -6.15 9.07 -13.54
N PRO A 100 -6.42 7.97 -14.28
CA PRO A 100 -5.74 7.71 -15.54
C PRO A 100 -5.93 8.83 -16.56
N VAL A 101 -4.90 9.05 -17.36
CA VAL A 101 -4.99 9.87 -18.56
C VAL A 101 -5.51 8.99 -19.69
N ALA A 102 -6.47 9.49 -20.47
CA ALA A 102 -7.06 8.76 -21.59
C ALA A 102 -5.98 8.12 -22.48
N PHE A 103 -6.18 6.87 -22.79
CA PHE A 103 -5.29 6.05 -23.59
C PHE A 103 -6.11 5.11 -24.46
N PHE A 104 -5.60 4.81 -25.62
CA PHE A 104 -6.21 3.94 -26.60
C PHE A 104 -5.09 3.22 -27.36
N GLU A 105 -5.21 1.92 -27.54
CA GLU A 105 -4.24 1.12 -28.27
C GLU A 105 -4.92 0.48 -29.48
N ASP A 106 -4.70 1.08 -30.67
CA ASP A 106 -5.17 0.55 -31.95
C ASP A 106 -4.10 -0.38 -32.52
N SER A 107 -4.18 -1.66 -32.18
CA SER A 107 -3.27 -2.69 -32.66
C SER A 107 -4.04 -3.93 -33.06
N ASN A 108 -3.77 -4.41 -34.28
CA ASN A 108 -4.29 -5.66 -34.83
C ASN A 108 -3.29 -6.82 -34.65
N GLU A 109 -2.31 -6.67 -33.77
CA GLU A 109 -1.41 -7.75 -33.41
C GLU A 109 -2.08 -8.71 -32.44
N GLN A 110 -1.67 -9.96 -32.50
CA GLN A 110 -2.17 -10.98 -31.55
C GLN A 110 -1.72 -10.64 -30.12
N HIS A 111 -2.68 -10.61 -29.23
CA HIS A 111 -2.47 -10.39 -27.80
C HIS A 111 -2.82 -11.62 -27.00
N LEU A 112 -2.09 -11.83 -25.91
CA LEU A 112 -2.39 -12.84 -24.90
C LEU A 112 -3.11 -12.18 -23.72
N SER A 113 -4.34 -12.57 -23.48
CA SER A 113 -5.08 -12.18 -22.28
C SER A 113 -4.92 -13.25 -21.20
N VAL A 114 -4.36 -12.87 -20.06
CA VAL A 114 -4.17 -13.73 -18.90
C VAL A 114 -5.09 -13.28 -17.78
N ILE A 115 -5.90 -14.18 -17.27
CA ILE A 115 -6.87 -13.92 -16.20
C ILE A 115 -6.54 -14.77 -14.99
N LYS A 116 -6.38 -14.13 -13.83
CA LYS A 116 -6.37 -14.82 -12.54
C LYS A 116 -7.80 -14.90 -12.01
N TRP A 117 -8.31 -16.11 -11.83
CA TRP A 117 -9.66 -16.37 -11.30
C TRP A 117 -9.67 -17.59 -10.39
N CYS A 118 -10.25 -17.44 -9.20
CA CYS A 118 -10.27 -18.47 -8.16
C CYS A 118 -8.88 -19.04 -7.86
N GLY A 119 -7.85 -18.18 -7.84
CA GLY A 119 -6.46 -18.55 -7.58
C GLY A 119 -5.74 -19.27 -8.74
N SER A 120 -6.41 -19.51 -9.86
CA SER A 120 -5.87 -20.17 -11.05
C SER A 120 -5.68 -19.16 -12.19
N PHE A 121 -4.73 -19.44 -13.08
CA PHE A 121 -4.47 -18.62 -14.26
C PHE A 121 -5.07 -19.27 -15.50
N TYR A 122 -5.80 -18.47 -16.25
CA TYR A 122 -6.37 -18.82 -17.54
C TYR A 122 -5.83 -17.87 -18.59
N GLN A 123 -5.73 -18.33 -19.83
CA GLN A 123 -5.25 -17.51 -20.92
C GLN A 123 -6.07 -17.74 -22.19
N THR A 124 -6.19 -16.69 -22.99
CA THR A 124 -6.78 -16.74 -24.32
C THR A 124 -6.02 -15.79 -25.24
N GLU A 125 -6.00 -16.12 -26.51
CA GLU A 125 -5.46 -15.28 -27.56
C GLU A 125 -6.55 -14.41 -28.17
N ILE A 126 -6.23 -13.16 -28.43
CA ILE A 126 -7.11 -12.15 -29.02
C ILE A 126 -6.36 -11.57 -30.22
N ASP A 127 -7.04 -11.33 -31.34
CA ASP A 127 -6.47 -10.88 -32.62
C ASP A 127 -6.31 -9.34 -32.71
N HIS A 128 -6.46 -8.64 -31.61
CA HIS A 128 -6.30 -7.18 -31.49
C HIS A 128 -5.92 -6.82 -30.04
N SER A 129 -5.58 -5.56 -29.80
CA SER A 129 -5.39 -5.11 -28.43
C SER A 129 -6.72 -5.00 -27.69
N PRO A 130 -6.89 -5.62 -26.53
CA PRO A 130 -8.09 -5.44 -25.72
C PRO A 130 -8.15 -4.08 -25.00
N LEU A 131 -7.14 -3.22 -25.15
CA LEU A 131 -7.12 -1.84 -24.66
C LEU A 131 -7.55 -0.82 -25.74
N ASP A 132 -8.38 -1.24 -26.65
CA ASP A 132 -8.89 -0.44 -27.79
C ASP A 132 -10.13 0.42 -27.44
N VAL A 133 -10.49 0.51 -26.17
CA VAL A 133 -11.66 1.25 -25.67
C VAL A 133 -11.23 2.35 -24.70
N VAL A 134 -11.65 3.59 -24.96
CA VAL A 134 -11.40 4.75 -24.09
C VAL A 134 -12.65 5.38 -23.49
N ALA A 135 -13.82 4.95 -23.92
CA ALA A 135 -15.09 5.54 -23.48
C ALA A 135 -15.63 4.83 -22.24
N TRP A 136 -15.07 5.14 -21.08
CA TRP A 136 -15.56 4.60 -19.84
C TRP A 136 -16.20 5.64 -18.94
N HIS A 137 -17.36 5.30 -18.38
CA HIS A 137 -18.03 6.08 -17.35
C HIS A 137 -18.30 5.19 -16.14
N GLY A 138 -17.72 5.50 -14.98
CA GLY A 138 -17.90 4.72 -13.76
C GLY A 138 -17.22 5.36 -12.57
N ASN A 139 -17.58 4.88 -11.39
CA ASN A 139 -17.06 5.36 -10.10
C ASN A 139 -15.95 4.48 -9.53
N TYR A 140 -15.66 3.37 -10.20
CA TYR A 140 -14.65 2.40 -9.79
C TYR A 140 -13.56 2.33 -10.86
N ILE A 141 -12.61 3.23 -10.75
CA ILE A 141 -11.52 3.46 -11.70
C ILE A 141 -10.18 3.21 -11.03
N PRO A 142 -9.12 2.96 -11.79
CA PRO A 142 -7.76 3.00 -11.26
C PRO A 142 -7.42 4.39 -10.73
N TYR A 143 -6.55 4.45 -9.76
CA TYR A 143 -6.06 5.72 -9.23
C TYR A 143 -4.66 5.58 -8.66
N CYS A 144 -3.98 6.72 -8.56
CA CYS A 144 -2.63 6.84 -8.03
C CYS A 144 -2.60 7.92 -6.94
N TYR A 145 -1.77 7.74 -5.94
CA TYR A 145 -1.58 8.70 -4.85
C TYR A 145 -0.11 8.84 -4.50
N ASP A 146 0.34 10.07 -4.33
CA ASP A 146 1.69 10.38 -3.87
C ASP A 146 1.73 10.38 -2.34
N LEU A 147 2.44 9.41 -1.77
CA LEU A 147 2.56 9.22 -0.32
C LEU A 147 3.21 10.40 0.39
N ARG A 148 3.97 11.24 -0.34
CA ARG A 148 4.57 12.46 0.21
C ARG A 148 3.55 13.55 0.55
N HIS A 149 2.34 13.46 -0.01
CA HIS A 149 1.23 14.35 0.35
C HIS A 149 0.54 13.94 1.65
N PHE A 150 0.80 12.73 2.14
CA PHE A 150 0.22 12.24 3.38
C PHE A 150 0.99 12.80 4.57
N SER A 151 0.30 13.54 5.43
CA SER A 151 0.90 14.12 6.64
C SER A 151 0.09 13.69 7.86
N PRO A 152 0.60 12.77 8.67
CA PRO A 152 -0.05 12.41 9.91
C PRO A 152 -0.04 13.58 10.88
N VAL A 153 -1.19 13.90 11.42
CA VAL A 153 -1.37 14.94 12.42
C VAL A 153 -1.82 14.29 13.72
N GLY A 154 -1.12 14.54 14.80
CA GLY A 154 -1.48 14.01 16.10
C GLY A 154 -0.66 14.61 17.22
N ALA A 155 -1.23 14.66 18.42
CA ALA A 155 -0.51 14.99 19.64
C ALA A 155 0.34 13.79 20.05
N ILE A 156 1.59 14.04 20.37
CA ILE A 156 2.57 13.01 20.67
C ILE A 156 3.33 13.26 21.98
N SER A 157 2.88 14.22 22.78
CA SER A 157 3.58 14.57 24.03
C SER A 157 3.33 13.56 25.16
N PHE A 158 2.18 12.92 25.18
CA PHE A 158 1.79 12.00 26.27
C PHE A 158 1.27 10.66 25.79
N ASP A 159 0.78 10.58 24.56
CA ASP A 159 0.15 9.40 24.01
C ASP A 159 1.09 8.69 23.04
N HIS A 160 1.09 7.37 23.10
CA HIS A 160 1.65 6.57 22.03
C HIS A 160 0.86 6.87 20.75
N PRO A 161 1.51 7.24 19.64
CA PRO A 161 0.78 7.56 18.41
C PRO A 161 -0.05 6.35 17.99
N ASP A 162 -1.37 6.55 17.91
CA ASP A 162 -2.25 5.53 17.39
C ASP A 162 -1.87 5.26 15.92
N PRO A 163 -1.54 4.03 15.57
CA PRO A 163 -1.17 3.70 14.21
C PRO A 163 -2.23 4.03 13.17
N SER A 164 -3.50 4.15 13.55
CA SER A 164 -4.57 4.56 12.65
C SER A 164 -4.36 5.95 12.06
N ILE A 165 -3.59 6.81 12.70
CA ILE A 165 -3.22 8.12 12.14
C ILE A 165 -2.34 8.02 10.89
N TYR A 166 -1.76 6.87 10.63
CA TYR A 166 -0.91 6.58 9.47
C TYR A 166 -1.64 5.85 8.34
N THR A 167 -2.94 5.59 8.48
CA THR A 167 -3.73 4.85 7.49
C THR A 167 -4.10 5.75 6.31
N VAL A 168 -3.57 5.43 5.14
CA VAL A 168 -3.87 6.12 3.87
C VAL A 168 -5.17 5.62 3.27
N LEU A 169 -5.32 4.30 3.19
CA LEU A 169 -6.49 3.60 2.65
C LEU A 169 -6.86 2.42 3.55
N THR A 170 -8.13 2.10 3.57
CA THR A 170 -8.65 0.92 4.28
C THR A 170 -9.59 0.12 3.37
N ALA A 171 -9.53 -1.18 3.47
CA ALA A 171 -10.51 -2.09 2.86
C ALA A 171 -11.33 -2.72 3.99
N PRO A 172 -12.56 -2.24 4.23
CA PRO A 172 -13.36 -2.68 5.37
C PRO A 172 -13.79 -4.15 5.26
N THR A 173 -14.16 -4.73 6.40
CA THR A 173 -14.86 -6.02 6.48
C THR A 173 -16.32 -5.83 6.89
N GLU A 174 -17.09 -6.93 6.93
CA GLU A 174 -18.45 -6.91 7.47
C GLU A 174 -18.48 -6.67 8.98
N SER A 175 -17.41 -6.98 9.68
CA SER A 175 -17.28 -6.73 11.11
C SER A 175 -16.87 -5.27 11.35
N ALA A 176 -17.71 -4.52 12.02
CA ALA A 176 -17.43 -3.12 12.35
C ALA A 176 -16.11 -3.01 13.14
N GLY A 177 -15.28 -2.03 12.76
CA GLY A 177 -14.00 -1.78 13.39
C GLY A 177 -12.86 -2.73 12.98
N THR A 178 -13.09 -3.61 11.99
CA THR A 178 -12.05 -4.45 11.41
C THR A 178 -11.85 -4.12 9.94
N ALA A 179 -10.62 -4.29 9.46
CA ALA A 179 -10.28 -4.16 8.05
C ALA A 179 -9.79 -5.51 7.48
N ASN A 180 -10.05 -5.74 6.20
CA ASN A 180 -9.40 -6.80 5.46
C ASN A 180 -7.94 -6.44 5.16
N VAL A 181 -7.71 -5.18 4.82
CA VAL A 181 -6.38 -4.59 4.61
C VAL A 181 -6.43 -3.12 5.02
N ASP A 182 -5.45 -2.70 5.80
CA ASP A 182 -5.12 -1.29 5.99
C ASP A 182 -3.78 -1.00 5.33
N LEU A 183 -3.75 -0.02 4.45
CA LEU A 183 -2.52 0.55 3.90
C LEU A 183 -2.05 1.65 4.85
N VAL A 184 -0.99 1.36 5.57
CA VAL A 184 -0.37 2.26 6.55
C VAL A 184 1.00 2.69 6.04
N ILE A 185 1.35 3.94 6.19
CA ILE A 185 2.70 4.45 5.91
C ILE A 185 3.25 5.15 7.15
N PHE A 186 4.56 5.09 7.28
CA PHE A 186 5.29 5.83 8.30
C PHE A 186 6.22 6.83 7.61
N PRO A 187 5.74 8.06 7.34
CA PRO A 187 6.55 9.10 6.69
C PRO A 187 7.56 9.70 7.68
N GLU A 188 8.38 10.59 7.18
CA GLU A 188 9.25 11.43 8.02
C GLU A 188 8.44 12.14 9.10
N ARG A 189 8.86 11.99 10.35
CA ARG A 189 8.18 12.58 11.50
C ARG A 189 9.07 12.68 12.70
N TRP A 190 8.67 13.51 13.66
CA TRP A 190 9.15 13.40 15.03
C TRP A 190 8.51 12.14 15.64
N ALA A 191 9.29 11.08 15.76
CA ALA A 191 8.81 9.81 16.29
C ALA A 191 8.84 9.82 17.82
N VAL A 192 8.15 10.79 18.46
CA VAL A 192 8.32 10.93 19.90
C VAL A 192 7.09 11.40 20.59
N THR A 193 6.83 10.77 21.68
CA THR A 193 6.19 11.37 22.85
C THR A 193 7.27 11.82 23.84
N GLU A 194 7.13 12.99 24.41
CA GLU A 194 8.05 13.52 25.40
C GLU A 194 8.16 12.55 26.58
N ASN A 195 9.40 12.24 26.98
CA ASN A 195 9.69 11.29 28.08
C ASN A 195 9.16 9.87 27.90
N THR A 196 8.85 9.45 26.69
CA THR A 196 8.39 8.10 26.41
C THR A 196 9.26 7.40 25.37
N PHE A 197 9.07 6.10 25.26
CA PHE A 197 9.74 5.27 24.26
C PHE A 197 9.21 5.55 22.85
N ARG A 198 10.09 5.73 21.86
CA ARG A 198 9.77 6.25 20.53
C ARG A 198 9.25 5.23 19.54
N PRO A 199 9.89 4.06 19.35
CA PRO A 199 9.36 3.03 18.49
C PRO A 199 8.05 2.47 19.07
N PRO A 200 7.25 1.75 18.28
CA PRO A 200 6.11 1.04 18.82
C PRO A 200 6.51 0.16 19.99
N TRP A 201 5.66 0.12 21.01
CA TRP A 201 5.85 -0.78 22.14
C TRP A 201 5.95 -2.22 21.66
N TYR A 202 6.69 -3.06 22.39
CA TYR A 202 6.65 -4.51 22.17
C TYR A 202 5.21 -5.00 22.34
N HIS A 203 4.61 -5.51 21.28
CA HIS A 203 3.19 -5.76 21.21
C HIS A 203 2.87 -6.96 20.33
N ARG A 204 1.59 -7.26 20.19
CA ARG A 204 1.05 -8.24 19.25
C ARG A 204 -0.22 -7.70 18.60
N ASN A 205 -0.41 -8.01 17.34
CA ASN A 205 -1.60 -7.67 16.59
C ASN A 205 -2.46 -8.92 16.40
N ILE A 206 -3.78 -8.75 16.33
CA ILE A 206 -4.71 -9.86 16.02
C ILE A 206 -4.69 -10.20 14.53
N MET A 207 -4.10 -9.36 13.69
CA MET A 207 -3.86 -9.62 12.27
C MET A 207 -2.37 -9.65 11.95
N SER A 208 -2.04 -10.22 10.80
CA SER A 208 -0.67 -10.20 10.32
C SER A 208 -0.29 -8.81 9.82
N GLU A 209 0.97 -8.44 10.00
CA GLU A 209 1.55 -7.19 9.56
C GLU A 209 2.67 -7.49 8.56
N PHE A 210 2.48 -7.01 7.32
CA PHE A 210 3.50 -7.04 6.29
C PHE A 210 4.12 -5.65 6.18
N MET A 211 5.42 -5.56 6.32
CA MET A 211 6.17 -4.31 6.21
C MET A 211 7.15 -4.38 5.04
N GLY A 212 7.23 -3.31 4.26
CA GLY A 212 8.25 -3.10 3.26
C GLY A 212 8.89 -1.73 3.45
N LEU A 213 10.21 -1.64 3.32
CA LEU A 213 10.93 -0.37 3.37
C LEU A 213 11.15 0.16 1.96
N ILE A 214 10.54 1.30 1.62
CA ILE A 214 10.70 1.95 0.32
C ILE A 214 12.02 2.71 0.29
N TYR A 215 12.28 3.55 1.30
CA TYR A 215 13.53 4.28 1.49
C TYR A 215 13.70 4.73 2.93
N GLY A 216 14.88 5.23 3.30
CA GLY A 216 15.18 5.67 4.66
C GLY A 216 15.67 4.55 5.57
N GLN A 217 15.37 4.68 6.83
CA GLN A 217 15.78 3.75 7.88
C GLN A 217 14.61 3.49 8.84
N TYR A 218 14.45 2.25 9.25
CA TYR A 218 13.41 1.87 10.22
C TYR A 218 13.94 2.02 11.65
N ASP A 219 13.25 2.78 12.48
CA ASP A 219 13.70 3.14 13.84
C ASP A 219 13.74 1.96 14.81
N ALA A 220 12.80 1.02 14.70
CA ALA A 220 12.77 -0.15 15.58
C ALA A 220 13.85 -1.19 15.24
N LYS A 221 14.42 -1.13 14.05
CA LYS A 221 15.49 -2.03 13.59
C LYS A 221 16.37 -1.33 12.56
N PRO A 222 17.24 -0.41 12.99
CA PRO A 222 18.05 0.41 12.09
C PRO A 222 19.09 -0.39 11.29
N GLU A 223 19.47 -1.57 11.77
CA GLU A 223 20.42 -2.46 11.08
C GLU A 223 19.72 -3.67 10.51
N GLY A 224 19.99 -4.00 9.24
CA GLY A 224 19.48 -5.21 8.58
C GLY A 224 18.11 -5.10 7.91
N PHE A 225 17.34 -4.03 8.13
CA PHE A 225 16.12 -3.75 7.37
C PHE A 225 16.38 -2.57 6.44
N ILE A 226 16.71 -2.88 5.20
CA ILE A 226 17.15 -1.92 4.17
C ILE A 226 16.04 -1.73 3.11
N PRO A 227 16.08 -0.66 2.29
CA PRO A 227 15.16 -0.48 1.19
C PRO A 227 15.03 -1.71 0.29
N GLY A 228 13.81 -2.05 -0.09
CA GLY A 228 13.46 -3.29 -0.78
C GLY A 228 13.32 -4.52 0.13
N GLY A 229 13.68 -4.41 1.40
CA GLY A 229 13.47 -5.46 2.40
C GLY A 229 12.01 -5.59 2.81
N ILE A 230 11.66 -6.78 3.31
CA ILE A 230 10.32 -7.07 3.84
C ILE A 230 10.42 -7.70 5.23
N SER A 231 9.39 -7.50 6.02
CA SER A 231 9.15 -8.20 7.29
C SER A 231 7.70 -8.63 7.37
N LEU A 232 7.47 -9.84 7.87
CA LEU A 232 6.14 -10.37 8.11
C LEU A 232 6.01 -10.77 9.57
N HIS A 233 5.12 -10.08 10.27
CA HIS A 233 4.71 -10.44 11.62
C HIS A 233 3.37 -11.14 11.55
N ASN A 234 3.37 -12.43 11.81
CA ASN A 234 2.13 -13.21 11.79
C ASN A 234 1.19 -12.80 12.93
N MET A 235 -0.10 -13.03 12.70
CA MET A 235 -1.15 -12.84 13.69
C MET A 235 -0.73 -13.36 15.06
N MET A 236 -0.91 -12.52 16.08
CA MET A 236 -0.61 -12.80 17.49
C MET A 236 0.86 -13.08 17.83
N LEU A 237 1.77 -12.99 16.87
CA LEU A 237 3.20 -13.07 17.13
C LEU A 237 3.67 -11.80 17.86
N PRO A 238 4.22 -11.90 19.08
CA PRO A 238 4.80 -10.74 19.75
C PRO A 238 5.99 -10.19 18.97
N HIS A 239 6.03 -8.89 18.78
CA HIS A 239 7.13 -8.22 18.08
C HIS A 239 7.31 -6.78 18.58
N GLY A 240 8.45 -6.19 18.26
CA GLY A 240 8.82 -4.84 18.67
C GLY A 240 10.30 -4.59 18.45
N PRO A 241 10.83 -3.49 19.01
CA PRO A 241 12.25 -3.17 18.93
C PRO A 241 13.09 -4.24 19.65
N ASP A 242 14.29 -4.47 19.15
CA ASP A 242 15.28 -5.26 19.90
C ASP A 242 15.84 -4.47 21.10
N ALA A 243 16.61 -5.14 21.95
CA ALA A 243 17.12 -4.55 23.18
C ALA A 243 18.01 -3.32 22.93
N ASP A 244 18.84 -3.38 21.89
CA ASP A 244 19.76 -2.29 21.55
C ASP A 244 18.99 -1.07 21.00
N ALA A 245 17.98 -1.31 20.13
CA ALA A 245 17.11 -0.26 19.64
C ALA A 245 16.29 0.37 20.78
N PHE A 246 15.80 -0.44 21.71
CA PHE A 246 15.09 0.04 22.90
C PHE A 246 15.96 0.96 23.75
N GLU A 247 17.18 0.53 24.09
CA GLU A 247 18.10 1.31 24.93
C GLU A 247 18.53 2.61 24.24
N LYS A 248 18.92 2.54 22.96
CA LYS A 248 19.30 3.71 22.18
C LYS A 248 18.15 4.71 22.07
N ALA A 249 16.94 4.24 21.73
CA ALA A 249 15.77 5.09 21.55
C ALA A 249 15.31 5.73 22.87
N SER A 250 15.42 5.03 23.99
CA SER A 250 15.04 5.55 25.32
C SER A 250 15.93 6.71 25.79
N ASN A 251 17.18 6.73 25.33
CA ASN A 251 18.19 7.70 25.77
C ASN A 251 18.57 8.74 24.68
N ALA A 252 18.01 8.62 23.48
CA ALA A 252 18.39 9.50 22.36
C ALA A 252 17.79 10.90 22.50
N ASN A 253 18.52 11.90 22.02
CA ASN A 253 17.97 13.24 21.80
C ASN A 253 16.92 13.19 20.69
N LEU A 254 15.91 14.07 20.82
CA LEU A 254 14.83 14.16 19.85
C LEU A 254 15.30 14.82 18.56
N GLU A 255 15.31 14.06 17.47
CA GLU A 255 15.58 14.58 16.12
C GLU A 255 14.49 14.07 15.17
N PRO A 256 14.20 14.81 14.08
CA PRO A 256 13.28 14.31 13.04
C PRO A 256 13.82 12.99 12.48
N CYS A 257 12.98 11.97 12.47
CA CYS A 257 13.33 10.66 11.94
C CYS A 257 12.71 10.46 10.55
N LEU A 258 13.54 10.08 9.59
CA LEU A 258 13.15 9.74 8.23
C LEU A 258 12.71 8.27 8.19
N LEU A 259 11.40 8.04 8.14
CA LEU A 259 10.83 6.71 8.03
C LEU A 259 9.81 6.66 6.92
N TYR A 260 10.10 5.85 5.91
CA TYR A 260 9.13 5.49 4.89
C TYR A 260 9.02 3.97 4.84
N THR A 261 7.88 3.45 5.25
CA THR A 261 7.56 2.04 5.12
C THR A 261 6.38 1.86 4.18
N SER A 262 6.44 0.80 3.42
CA SER A 262 5.47 0.35 2.43
C SER A 262 4.19 -0.19 3.08
N PRO A 263 3.14 -0.43 2.29
CA PRO A 263 1.86 -0.91 2.78
C PRO A 263 2.01 -2.10 3.72
N SER A 264 1.41 -1.95 4.87
CA SER A 264 1.26 -3.00 5.86
C SER A 264 -0.20 -3.38 5.93
N PRO A 265 -0.56 -4.64 5.72
CA PRO A 265 -1.86 -5.11 6.14
C PRO A 265 -1.89 -5.09 7.65
N ARG A 266 -2.61 -4.15 8.18
CA ARG A 266 -2.68 -3.94 9.61
C ARG A 266 -4.09 -4.06 10.11
N ASP A 267 -4.23 -4.65 11.27
CA ASP A 267 -5.46 -4.58 12.00
C ASP A 267 -5.62 -3.22 12.68
N ALA A 268 -6.47 -2.38 12.11
CA ALA A 268 -6.89 -1.15 12.76
C ALA A 268 -7.68 -1.41 14.06
N THR A 269 -8.07 -2.65 14.34
CA THR A 269 -8.88 -2.97 15.51
C THR A 269 -8.13 -2.93 16.82
N LEU A 270 -6.81 -2.99 16.82
CA LEU A 270 -6.06 -2.88 18.08
C LEU A 270 -6.20 -1.51 18.75
N SER A 271 -6.41 -0.47 17.96
CA SER A 271 -6.71 0.86 18.46
C SER A 271 -8.20 1.08 18.76
N ARG A 272 -9.05 0.11 18.42
CA ARG A 272 -10.51 0.20 18.52
C ARG A 272 -11.15 -0.94 19.30
N MET A 273 -10.38 -1.64 20.13
CA MET A 273 -11.01 -2.56 21.08
C MET A 273 -12.02 -1.76 21.92
N PRO A 274 -13.31 -2.11 21.91
CA PRO A 274 -14.25 -1.44 22.80
C PRO A 274 -13.74 -1.59 24.23
N SER A 275 -13.62 -0.48 24.93
CA SER A 275 -13.34 -0.45 26.36
C SER A 275 -14.56 -0.89 27.14
N SER A 276 -15.18 -1.99 26.76
CA SER A 276 -16.36 -2.47 27.45
C SER A 276 -16.50 -3.96 27.29
N ALA A 277 -16.01 -4.62 28.22
CA ALA A 277 -16.68 -5.77 28.82
C ALA A 277 -16.44 -5.72 30.30
#